data_77c7bc3af214cf8e2642beee0ff0cd4e
#
_entry.id   77c7bc3af214cf8e2642beee0ff0cd4e
#
_cell.length_a   1.000
_cell.length_b   1.000
_cell.length_c   1.000
_cell.angle_alpha   90.00
_cell.angle_beta   90.00
_cell.angle_gamma   90.00
#
_symmetry.space_group_name_H-M   'P 1'
#
loop_
_entity.id
_entity.type
_entity.pdbx_description
1 polymer ?
#
loop_
_entity_poly.entity_id
_entity_poly.type
_entity_poly.pdbx_seq_one_letter_code
_entity_poly.pdbx_strand_id
1 'polypeptide(L)'
;MRAPAMAAASDVAAALASISARLAAASARAGRAAPPRLVAVSKTKPLPALAAAYAAGQRVFGENYVQELLDKAPQMPADVSWHFIGHLQTNKAKALVAGVPNLACVETVDSAKLADKLQQAAVAAGRAEALGVLVQVNTSGEESKHGVAPSDAPALATHIAASCPALTVRGLMTIGMPDYTSRPENFLCLASVRDAVASALAVPPSTLELSMGMSGDFEAAAEMGSTSVRVGSSIFGAREYPAAA
;
A
#
# COMPACT_ATOMS: atom_id res chain seq x y z
N MET A 1 8.86 -4.89 34.59
CA MET A 1 8.82 -5.05 33.11
C MET A 1 9.19 -3.72 32.47
N ARG A 2 10.30 -3.65 31.73
CA ARG A 2 10.67 -2.43 30.99
C ARG A 2 9.69 -2.28 29.82
N ALA A 3 9.01 -1.12 29.71
CA ALA A 3 8.31 -0.74 28.50
C ALA A 3 9.32 -0.81 27.33
N PRO A 4 8.94 -1.38 26.16
CA PRO A 4 9.81 -1.37 25.00
C PRO A 4 10.11 0.09 24.66
N ALA A 5 11.40 0.40 24.54
CA ALA A 5 11.83 1.75 24.20
C ALA A 5 11.29 2.12 22.80
N MET A 6 10.52 3.20 22.71
CA MET A 6 10.20 3.83 21.43
C MET A 6 11.52 4.03 20.67
N ALA A 7 11.58 3.59 19.41
CA ALA A 7 12.73 3.88 18.56
C ALA A 7 12.98 5.39 18.61
N ALA A 8 14.21 5.80 18.92
CA ALA A 8 14.56 7.21 18.95
C ALA A 8 14.33 7.82 17.56
N ALA A 9 14.02 9.10 17.48
CA ALA A 9 13.81 9.77 16.18
C ALA A 9 15.01 9.60 15.25
N SER A 10 16.22 9.57 15.80
CA SER A 10 17.47 9.25 15.08
C SER A 10 17.45 7.87 14.44
N ASP A 11 16.86 6.87 15.12
CA ASP A 11 16.84 5.49 14.65
C ASP A 11 15.88 5.34 13.46
N VAL A 12 14.72 6.03 13.51
CA VAL A 12 13.76 6.05 12.39
C VAL A 12 14.38 6.71 11.16
N ALA A 13 15.08 7.83 11.34
CA ALA A 13 15.75 8.53 10.23
C ALA A 13 16.86 7.67 9.61
N ALA A 14 17.68 7.03 10.44
CA ALA A 14 18.74 6.13 9.98
C ALA A 14 18.16 4.91 9.24
N ALA A 15 17.07 4.33 9.74
CA ALA A 15 16.38 3.21 9.11
C ALA A 15 15.82 3.60 7.74
N LEU A 16 15.17 4.76 7.62
CA LEU A 16 14.65 5.28 6.34
C LEU A 16 15.77 5.50 5.33
N ALA A 17 16.88 6.11 5.74
CA ALA A 17 18.04 6.33 4.88
C ALA A 17 18.63 5.00 4.39
N SER A 18 18.78 4.02 5.28
CA SER A 18 19.27 2.68 4.94
C SER A 18 18.36 1.98 3.93
N ILE A 19 17.03 1.99 4.16
CA ILE A 19 16.06 1.36 3.25
C ILE A 19 16.08 2.05 1.88
N SER A 20 16.10 3.38 1.84
CA SER A 20 16.16 4.14 0.60
C SER A 20 17.42 3.83 -0.20
N ALA A 21 18.57 3.72 0.46
CA ALA A 21 19.83 3.34 -0.19
C ALA A 21 19.77 1.90 -0.76
N ARG A 22 19.21 0.95 -0.01
CA ARG A 22 19.03 -0.45 -0.45
C ARG A 22 18.06 -0.55 -1.63
N LEU A 23 16.95 0.22 -1.62
CA LEU A 23 16.02 0.29 -2.75
C LEU A 23 16.70 0.87 -4.00
N ALA A 24 17.47 1.94 -3.85
CA ALA A 24 18.21 2.53 -4.95
C ALA A 24 19.23 1.54 -5.54
N ALA A 25 19.98 0.82 -4.68
CA ALA A 25 20.93 -0.19 -5.10
C ALA A 25 20.26 -1.37 -5.83
N ALA A 26 19.12 -1.89 -5.31
CA ALA A 26 18.37 -2.96 -5.95
C ALA A 26 17.83 -2.51 -7.33
N SER A 27 17.32 -1.29 -7.42
CA SER A 27 16.83 -0.72 -8.68
C SER A 27 17.94 -0.55 -9.71
N ALA A 28 19.12 -0.12 -9.29
CA ALA A 28 20.29 0.02 -10.16
C ALA A 28 20.76 -1.34 -10.68
N ARG A 29 20.79 -2.39 -9.84
CA ARG A 29 21.10 -3.77 -10.28
C ARG A 29 20.13 -4.27 -11.35
N ALA A 30 18.88 -3.87 -11.27
CA ALA A 30 17.85 -4.23 -12.25
C ALA A 30 17.79 -3.27 -13.46
N GLY A 31 18.71 -2.31 -13.59
CA GLY A 31 18.74 -1.36 -14.70
C GLY A 31 17.56 -0.36 -14.71
N ARG A 32 16.92 -0.11 -13.56
CA ARG A 32 15.76 0.77 -13.46
C ARG A 32 16.19 2.22 -13.24
N ALA A 33 15.49 3.15 -13.91
CA ALA A 33 15.79 4.58 -13.84
C ALA A 33 15.48 5.21 -12.46
N ALA A 34 14.53 4.63 -11.71
CA ALA A 34 14.14 5.13 -10.40
C ALA A 34 13.77 3.98 -9.43
N PRO A 35 14.02 4.16 -8.13
CA PRO A 35 13.57 3.21 -7.12
C PRO A 35 12.04 3.23 -6.97
N PRO A 36 11.45 2.13 -6.45
CA PRO A 36 10.04 2.10 -6.08
C PRO A 36 9.72 3.14 -5.00
N ARG A 37 8.47 3.61 -4.99
CA ARG A 37 7.94 4.40 -3.87
C ARG A 37 8.02 3.61 -2.59
N LEU A 38 8.53 4.23 -1.53
CA LEU A 38 8.52 3.66 -0.18
C LEU A 38 7.24 4.10 0.54
N VAL A 39 6.37 3.15 0.87
CA VAL A 39 5.24 3.34 1.78
C VAL A 39 5.69 2.92 3.17
N ALA A 40 5.82 3.88 4.09
CA ALA A 40 6.18 3.62 5.48
C ALA A 40 4.95 3.11 6.25
N VAL A 41 4.94 1.81 6.59
CA VAL A 41 3.79 1.17 7.23
C VAL A 41 3.79 1.46 8.72
N SER A 42 2.88 2.34 9.15
CA SER A 42 2.82 2.94 10.49
C SER A 42 1.76 2.33 11.42
N LYS A 43 1.13 1.23 11.00
CA LYS A 43 0.14 0.53 11.84
C LYS A 43 0.71 0.18 13.20
N THR A 44 -0.10 0.36 14.24
CA THR A 44 0.25 0.15 15.67
C THR A 44 1.39 1.03 16.19
N LYS A 45 1.81 2.04 15.43
CA LYS A 45 2.88 2.94 15.88
C LYS A 45 2.31 4.27 16.36
N PRO A 46 2.90 4.84 17.44
CA PRO A 46 2.44 6.10 18.00
C PRO A 46 2.84 7.28 17.11
N LEU A 47 2.08 8.37 17.18
CA LEU A 47 2.31 9.60 16.40
C LEU A 47 3.75 10.13 16.43
N PRO A 48 4.48 10.13 17.57
CA PRO A 48 5.87 10.60 17.56
C PRO A 48 6.79 9.81 16.61
N ALA A 49 6.53 8.52 16.37
CA ALA A 49 7.29 7.73 15.41
C ALA A 49 7.01 8.18 13.96
N LEU A 50 5.74 8.50 13.65
CA LEU A 50 5.36 9.03 12.34
C LEU A 50 5.94 10.43 12.13
N ALA A 51 5.88 11.28 13.16
CA ALA A 51 6.47 12.63 13.12
C ALA A 51 7.98 12.57 12.87
N ALA A 52 8.69 11.62 13.49
CA ALA A 52 10.11 11.40 13.25
C ALA A 52 10.39 10.98 11.79
N ALA A 53 9.58 10.07 11.24
CA ALA A 53 9.69 9.67 9.84
C ALA A 53 9.39 10.84 8.88
N TYR A 54 8.37 11.64 9.19
CA TYR A 54 8.02 12.84 8.42
C TYR A 54 9.16 13.87 8.45
N ALA A 55 9.76 14.12 9.61
CA ALA A 55 10.90 15.01 9.75
C ALA A 55 12.13 14.53 8.96
N ALA A 56 12.28 13.20 8.80
CA ALA A 56 13.30 12.59 7.97
C ALA A 56 12.97 12.60 6.45
N GLY A 57 11.88 13.25 6.05
CA GLY A 57 11.49 13.43 4.66
C GLY A 57 10.44 12.42 4.13
N GLN A 58 10.00 11.46 4.94
CA GLN A 58 8.94 10.54 4.51
C GLN A 58 7.60 11.27 4.36
N ARG A 59 6.91 11.00 3.23
CA ARG A 59 5.60 11.62 2.93
C ARG A 59 4.51 10.60 2.70
N VAL A 60 4.82 9.37 2.34
CA VAL A 60 3.84 8.33 2.03
C VAL A 60 3.77 7.34 3.18
N PHE A 61 2.62 7.26 3.85
CA PHE A 61 2.41 6.36 4.99
C PHE A 61 1.30 5.36 4.69
N GLY A 62 1.45 4.13 5.22
CA GLY A 62 0.50 3.05 5.04
C GLY A 62 -0.15 2.62 6.35
N GLU A 63 -1.49 2.53 6.35
CA GLU A 63 -2.28 2.10 7.50
C GLU A 63 -3.18 0.91 7.18
N ASN A 64 -3.37 0.05 8.20
CA ASN A 64 -4.19 -1.15 8.04
C ASN A 64 -5.58 -1.03 8.68
N TYR A 65 -5.75 -0.12 9.63
CA TYR A 65 -6.97 -0.01 10.43
C TYR A 65 -7.61 1.36 10.22
N VAL A 66 -8.90 1.34 9.84
CA VAL A 66 -9.63 2.58 9.52
C VAL A 66 -9.65 3.52 10.72
N GLN A 67 -9.95 3.01 11.92
CA GLN A 67 -10.00 3.85 13.11
C GLN A 67 -8.64 4.49 13.42
N GLU A 68 -7.57 3.71 13.35
CA GLU A 68 -6.21 4.21 13.58
C GLU A 68 -5.82 5.32 12.59
N LEU A 69 -6.21 5.16 11.31
CA LEU A 69 -5.97 6.19 10.30
C LEU A 69 -6.79 7.46 10.57
N LEU A 70 -8.07 7.31 10.94
CA LEU A 70 -8.93 8.44 11.31
C LEU A 70 -8.39 9.24 12.50
N ASP A 71 -7.78 8.55 13.46
CA ASP A 71 -7.20 9.18 14.64
C ASP A 71 -5.86 9.88 14.33
N LYS A 72 -5.06 9.33 13.42
CA LYS A 72 -3.72 9.84 13.08
C LYS A 72 -3.73 10.94 12.02
N ALA A 73 -4.54 10.80 10.98
CA ALA A 73 -4.49 11.70 9.82
C ALA A 73 -4.66 13.17 10.19
N PRO A 74 -5.59 13.57 11.09
CA PRO A 74 -5.77 14.97 11.47
C PRO A 74 -4.58 15.56 12.25
N GLN A 75 -3.71 14.72 12.81
CA GLN A 75 -2.59 15.11 13.64
C GLN A 75 -1.26 15.11 12.89
N MET A 76 -1.28 14.77 11.60
CA MET A 76 -0.12 14.80 10.72
C MET A 76 -0.26 15.94 9.71
N PRO A 77 0.85 16.47 9.16
CA PRO A 77 0.80 17.50 8.13
C PRO A 77 -0.04 17.11 6.91
N ALA A 78 -0.70 18.11 6.30
CA ALA A 78 -1.63 17.88 5.19
C ALA A 78 -0.97 17.36 3.90
N ASP A 79 0.35 17.54 3.75
CA ASP A 79 1.15 17.02 2.64
C ASP A 79 1.55 15.54 2.79
N VAL A 80 1.13 14.89 3.87
CA VAL A 80 1.22 13.43 4.00
C VAL A 80 0.25 12.78 3.01
N SER A 81 0.76 11.80 2.27
CA SER A 81 -0.01 10.96 1.36
C SER A 81 -0.35 9.64 2.05
N TRP A 82 -1.63 9.45 2.40
CA TRP A 82 -2.06 8.24 3.07
C TRP A 82 -2.44 7.14 2.09
N HIS A 83 -1.90 5.95 2.31
CA HIS A 83 -2.30 4.71 1.64
C HIS A 83 -3.00 3.80 2.64
N PHE A 84 -4.23 3.39 2.32
CA PHE A 84 -4.90 2.35 3.09
C PHE A 84 -4.52 0.99 2.51
N ILE A 85 -3.85 0.16 3.30
CA ILE A 85 -3.25 -1.11 2.87
C ILE A 85 -3.78 -2.33 3.65
N GLY A 86 -4.80 -2.14 4.50
CA GLY A 86 -5.49 -3.22 5.22
C GLY A 86 -6.74 -3.69 4.48
N HIS A 87 -7.30 -4.83 4.87
CA HIS A 87 -8.60 -5.26 4.34
C HIS A 87 -9.68 -4.25 4.73
N LEU A 88 -10.35 -3.69 3.74
CA LEU A 88 -11.38 -2.66 3.93
C LEU A 88 -12.78 -3.28 3.88
N GLN A 89 -13.46 -3.25 5.02
CA GLN A 89 -14.87 -3.60 5.06
C GLN A 89 -15.71 -2.53 4.34
N THR A 90 -16.69 -2.94 3.54
CA THR A 90 -17.51 -2.03 2.72
C THR A 90 -18.25 -0.97 3.54
N ASN A 91 -18.68 -1.28 4.78
CA ASN A 91 -19.36 -0.34 5.69
C ASN A 91 -18.42 0.74 6.26
N LYS A 92 -17.10 0.57 6.15
CA LYS A 92 -16.09 1.54 6.61
C LYS A 92 -15.60 2.49 5.51
N ALA A 93 -15.91 2.20 4.23
CA ALA A 93 -15.45 3.00 3.09
C ALA A 93 -15.85 4.48 3.21
N LYS A 94 -17.10 4.77 3.61
CA LYS A 94 -17.58 6.15 3.79
C LYS A 94 -16.79 6.89 4.87
N ALA A 95 -16.59 6.27 6.03
CA ALA A 95 -15.85 6.89 7.13
C ALA A 95 -14.38 7.16 6.75
N LEU A 96 -13.74 6.20 6.09
CA LEU A 96 -12.36 6.32 5.63
C LEU A 96 -12.19 7.51 4.66
N VAL A 97 -13.00 7.56 3.61
CA VAL A 97 -12.86 8.56 2.54
C VAL A 97 -13.23 9.96 3.01
N ALA A 98 -14.27 10.09 3.84
CA ALA A 98 -14.69 11.38 4.37
C ALA A 98 -13.76 11.91 5.48
N GLY A 99 -13.21 11.01 6.30
CA GLY A 99 -12.38 11.39 7.45
C GLY A 99 -10.89 11.59 7.12
N VAL A 100 -10.43 11.22 5.91
CA VAL A 100 -9.03 11.34 5.50
C VAL A 100 -8.95 12.09 4.16
N PRO A 101 -8.97 13.44 4.17
CA PRO A 101 -8.96 14.24 2.93
C PRO A 101 -7.74 13.96 2.03
N ASN A 102 -6.58 13.71 2.63
CA ASN A 102 -5.32 13.38 1.97
C ASN A 102 -5.10 11.84 1.78
N LEU A 103 -6.19 11.06 1.77
CA LEU A 103 -6.14 9.65 1.35
C LEU A 103 -5.84 9.59 -0.16
N ALA A 104 -4.65 9.14 -0.50
CA ALA A 104 -4.17 9.10 -1.88
C ALA A 104 -4.51 7.77 -2.58
N CYS A 105 -4.56 6.67 -1.82
CA CYS A 105 -4.77 5.35 -2.40
C CYS A 105 -5.42 4.36 -1.41
N VAL A 106 -6.32 3.52 -1.93
CA VAL A 106 -6.77 2.29 -1.28
C VAL A 106 -6.19 1.12 -2.09
N GLU A 107 -5.22 0.39 -1.49
CA GLU A 107 -4.47 -0.65 -2.20
C GLU A 107 -5.13 -2.04 -2.15
N THR A 108 -6.29 -2.16 -1.52
CA THR A 108 -6.90 -3.45 -1.15
C THR A 108 -8.30 -3.63 -1.73
N VAL A 109 -8.53 -3.15 -2.94
CA VAL A 109 -9.81 -3.34 -3.62
C VAL A 109 -9.87 -4.75 -4.21
N ASP A 110 -10.74 -5.58 -3.65
CA ASP A 110 -10.87 -7.01 -3.97
C ASP A 110 -12.26 -7.41 -4.49
N SER A 111 -13.14 -6.46 -4.71
CA SER A 111 -14.49 -6.73 -5.21
C SER A 111 -15.16 -5.50 -5.84
N ALA A 112 -16.04 -5.72 -6.81
CA ALA A 112 -16.88 -4.67 -7.39
C ALA A 112 -17.71 -3.96 -6.32
N LYS A 113 -18.27 -4.72 -5.35
CA LYS A 113 -19.02 -4.16 -4.23
C LYS A 113 -18.22 -3.14 -3.41
N LEU A 114 -16.94 -3.42 -3.14
CA LEU A 114 -16.07 -2.48 -2.43
C LEU A 114 -15.75 -1.26 -3.30
N ALA A 115 -15.47 -1.47 -4.59
CA ALA A 115 -15.24 -0.38 -5.54
C ALA A 115 -16.44 0.57 -5.62
N ASP A 116 -17.66 0.04 -5.74
CA ASP A 116 -18.91 0.82 -5.77
C ASP A 116 -19.11 1.62 -4.46
N LYS A 117 -18.74 1.06 -3.31
CA LYS A 117 -18.83 1.76 -2.03
C LYS A 117 -17.79 2.88 -1.91
N LEU A 118 -16.57 2.67 -2.42
CA LEU A 118 -15.55 3.71 -2.50
C LEU A 118 -15.96 4.82 -3.47
N GLN A 119 -16.52 4.48 -4.62
CA GLN A 119 -17.10 5.42 -5.59
C GLN A 119 -18.16 6.31 -4.92
N GLN A 120 -19.14 5.71 -4.24
CA GLN A 120 -20.19 6.44 -3.53
C GLN A 120 -19.59 7.36 -2.45
N ALA A 121 -18.61 6.86 -1.71
CA ALA A 121 -17.94 7.62 -0.67
C ALA A 121 -17.14 8.81 -1.23
N ALA A 122 -16.41 8.61 -2.33
CA ALA A 122 -15.62 9.66 -2.98
C ALA A 122 -16.50 10.78 -3.54
N VAL A 123 -17.61 10.43 -4.19
CA VAL A 123 -18.61 11.41 -4.66
C VAL A 123 -19.22 12.17 -3.49
N ALA A 124 -19.66 11.47 -2.44
CA ALA A 124 -20.28 12.09 -1.27
C ALA A 124 -19.32 12.99 -0.48
N ALA A 125 -18.02 12.71 -0.51
CA ALA A 125 -16.98 13.54 0.10
C ALA A 125 -16.59 14.76 -0.75
N GLY A 126 -17.11 14.89 -1.98
CA GLY A 126 -16.81 16.00 -2.88
C GLY A 126 -15.32 16.09 -3.25
N ARG A 127 -14.64 14.95 -3.42
CA ARG A 127 -13.21 14.95 -3.74
C ARG A 127 -12.96 15.64 -5.08
N ALA A 128 -12.00 16.58 -5.09
CA ALA A 128 -11.61 17.28 -6.31
C ALA A 128 -10.87 16.36 -7.30
N GLU A 129 -10.16 15.37 -6.77
CA GLU A 129 -9.42 14.38 -7.57
C GLU A 129 -9.96 12.98 -7.32
N ALA A 130 -9.93 12.15 -8.36
CA ALA A 130 -10.31 10.75 -8.25
C ALA A 130 -9.38 10.02 -7.26
N LEU A 131 -9.98 9.19 -6.40
CA LEU A 131 -9.23 8.39 -5.43
C LEU A 131 -8.48 7.27 -6.15
N GLY A 132 -7.16 7.21 -5.95
CA GLY A 132 -6.36 6.10 -6.45
C GLY A 132 -6.76 4.77 -5.82
N VAL A 133 -6.88 3.73 -6.63
CA VAL A 133 -7.12 2.37 -6.12
C VAL A 133 -6.19 1.37 -6.80
N LEU A 134 -5.76 0.35 -6.03
CA LEU A 134 -5.10 -0.82 -6.58
C LEU A 134 -6.02 -2.04 -6.40
N VAL A 135 -6.08 -2.89 -7.42
CA VAL A 135 -6.73 -4.19 -7.33
C VAL A 135 -5.84 -5.13 -6.54
N GLN A 136 -6.34 -5.65 -5.42
CA GLN A 136 -5.61 -6.65 -4.64
C GLN A 136 -5.79 -8.02 -5.27
N VAL A 137 -4.66 -8.67 -5.60
CA VAL A 137 -4.61 -9.99 -6.22
C VAL A 137 -4.06 -11.02 -5.23
N ASN A 138 -4.76 -12.14 -5.08
CA ASN A 138 -4.27 -13.29 -4.32
C ASN A 138 -3.34 -14.13 -5.20
N THR A 139 -2.06 -13.81 -5.16
CA THR A 139 -1.03 -14.51 -5.96
C THR A 139 -0.52 -15.79 -5.31
N SER A 140 -0.83 -16.01 -4.03
CA SER A 140 -0.38 -17.20 -3.29
C SER A 140 -1.34 -18.39 -3.38
N GLY A 141 -2.60 -18.15 -3.77
CA GLY A 141 -3.67 -19.16 -3.78
C GLY A 141 -4.15 -19.58 -2.38
N GLU A 142 -3.67 -18.93 -1.32
CA GLU A 142 -4.11 -19.24 0.05
C GLU A 142 -5.48 -18.61 0.32
N GLU A 143 -6.47 -19.41 0.72
CA GLU A 143 -7.83 -18.93 1.06
C GLU A 143 -7.84 -17.90 2.20
N SER A 144 -6.86 -17.95 3.09
CA SER A 144 -6.71 -17.03 4.21
C SER A 144 -6.34 -15.60 3.80
N LYS A 145 -5.94 -15.39 2.55
CA LYS A 145 -5.52 -14.08 2.03
C LYS A 145 -6.58 -13.48 1.14
N HIS A 146 -6.91 -12.23 1.46
CA HIS A 146 -7.80 -11.43 0.64
C HIS A 146 -7.19 -11.15 -0.74
N GLY A 147 -8.03 -10.74 -1.67
CA GLY A 147 -7.68 -10.43 -3.05
C GLY A 147 -8.49 -11.28 -4.03
N VAL A 148 -8.67 -10.78 -5.23
CA VAL A 148 -9.30 -11.54 -6.31
C VAL A 148 -8.35 -12.60 -6.84
N ALA A 149 -8.87 -13.65 -7.46
CA ALA A 149 -8.05 -14.57 -8.22
C ALA A 149 -7.34 -13.82 -9.37
N PRO A 150 -6.14 -14.25 -9.79
CA PRO A 150 -5.42 -13.65 -10.91
C PRO A 150 -6.28 -13.51 -12.18
N SER A 151 -7.13 -14.48 -12.47
CA SER A 151 -8.07 -14.48 -13.61
C SER A 151 -9.14 -13.40 -13.55
N ASP A 152 -9.52 -12.96 -12.35
CA ASP A 152 -10.65 -12.06 -12.13
C ASP A 152 -10.23 -10.58 -12.06
N ALA A 153 -8.93 -10.33 -11.90
CA ALA A 153 -8.39 -8.97 -11.78
C ALA A 153 -8.69 -8.08 -13.00
N PRO A 154 -8.59 -8.55 -14.26
CA PRO A 154 -8.96 -7.74 -15.43
C PRO A 154 -10.43 -7.32 -15.43
N ALA A 155 -11.35 -8.21 -15.06
CA ALA A 155 -12.78 -7.90 -14.99
C ALA A 155 -13.08 -6.86 -13.91
N LEU A 156 -12.45 -6.97 -12.71
CA LEU A 156 -12.62 -5.99 -11.65
C LEU A 156 -12.04 -4.62 -12.05
N ALA A 157 -10.86 -4.59 -12.65
CA ALA A 157 -10.25 -3.34 -13.11
C ALA A 157 -11.12 -2.65 -14.18
N THR A 158 -11.68 -3.42 -15.12
CA THR A 158 -12.61 -2.91 -16.14
C THR A 158 -13.90 -2.36 -15.52
N HIS A 159 -14.47 -3.07 -14.53
CA HIS A 159 -15.63 -2.57 -13.78
C HIS A 159 -15.34 -1.22 -13.13
N ILE A 160 -14.18 -1.09 -12.44
CA ILE A 160 -13.80 0.17 -11.79
C ILE A 160 -13.66 1.29 -12.83
N ALA A 161 -12.94 1.05 -13.92
CA ALA A 161 -12.71 2.06 -14.96
C ALA A 161 -14.01 2.51 -15.64
N ALA A 162 -14.96 1.59 -15.88
CA ALA A 162 -16.21 1.89 -16.58
C ALA A 162 -17.29 2.47 -15.66
N SER A 163 -17.36 2.04 -14.38
CA SER A 163 -18.50 2.32 -13.50
C SER A 163 -18.17 3.25 -12.32
N CYS A 164 -16.88 3.55 -12.08
CA CYS A 164 -16.44 4.30 -10.90
C CYS A 164 -15.61 5.55 -11.28
N PRO A 165 -16.21 6.59 -11.88
CA PRO A 165 -15.47 7.77 -12.37
C PRO A 165 -14.79 8.60 -11.29
N ALA A 166 -15.17 8.46 -10.01
CA ALA A 166 -14.47 9.08 -8.89
C ALA A 166 -13.28 8.24 -8.36
N LEU A 167 -12.98 7.10 -9.01
CA LEU A 167 -11.83 6.26 -8.74
C LEU A 167 -10.90 6.20 -9.95
N THR A 168 -9.61 6.02 -9.70
CA THR A 168 -8.61 5.76 -10.74
C THR A 168 -7.90 4.44 -10.45
N VAL A 169 -7.98 3.48 -11.36
CA VAL A 169 -7.17 2.24 -11.28
C VAL A 169 -5.71 2.61 -11.51
N ARG A 170 -4.91 2.64 -10.46
CA ARG A 170 -3.48 2.96 -10.53
C ARG A 170 -2.62 1.72 -10.76
N GLY A 171 -3.14 0.53 -10.50
CA GLY A 171 -2.40 -0.71 -10.67
C GLY A 171 -2.89 -1.84 -9.79
N LEU A 172 -1.98 -2.70 -9.38
CA LEU A 172 -2.24 -3.93 -8.64
C LEU A 172 -1.44 -4.01 -7.35
N MET A 173 -1.95 -4.76 -6.38
CA MET A 173 -1.26 -5.03 -5.12
C MET A 173 -1.31 -6.52 -4.79
N THR A 174 -0.24 -7.04 -4.21
CA THR A 174 -0.27 -8.34 -3.53
C THR A 174 0.45 -8.30 -2.20
N ILE A 175 -0.01 -9.12 -1.25
CA ILE A 175 0.70 -9.34 0.03
C ILE A 175 1.74 -10.46 -0.15
N GLY A 176 1.54 -11.37 -1.10
CA GLY A 176 2.38 -12.54 -1.29
C GLY A 176 2.33 -13.52 -0.12
N MET A 177 3.20 -14.51 -0.12
CA MET A 177 3.38 -15.41 1.03
C MET A 177 4.32 -14.76 2.05
N PRO A 178 4.12 -14.97 3.36
CA PRO A 178 5.03 -14.48 4.39
C PRO A 178 6.28 -15.37 4.47
N ASP A 179 6.80 -15.77 3.34
CA ASP A 179 7.99 -16.59 3.25
C ASP A 179 9.19 -15.68 3.02
N TYR A 180 10.08 -15.64 3.99
CA TYR A 180 11.33 -14.87 3.97
C TYR A 180 12.33 -15.38 2.89
N THR A 181 11.99 -16.44 2.20
CA THR A 181 12.77 -17.01 1.08
C THR A 181 12.29 -16.48 -0.27
N SER A 182 12.18 -15.16 -0.43
CA SER A 182 11.74 -14.45 -1.63
C SER A 182 11.26 -15.40 -2.76
N ARG A 183 9.96 -15.71 -2.77
CA ARG A 183 9.38 -16.52 -3.84
C ARG A 183 9.06 -15.63 -5.03
N PRO A 184 9.87 -15.66 -6.06
CA PRO A 184 9.68 -14.82 -7.24
C PRO A 184 8.33 -15.09 -7.93
N GLU A 185 7.73 -16.27 -7.73
CA GLU A 185 6.48 -16.67 -8.37
C GLU A 185 5.32 -15.71 -8.07
N ASN A 186 5.21 -15.20 -6.83
CA ASN A 186 4.15 -14.26 -6.47
C ASN A 186 4.31 -12.91 -7.17
N PHE A 187 5.56 -12.44 -7.33
CA PHE A 187 5.87 -11.19 -8.01
C PHE A 187 5.72 -11.31 -9.52
N LEU A 188 6.17 -12.46 -10.09
CA LEU A 188 5.97 -12.78 -11.50
C LEU A 188 4.49 -12.93 -11.84
N CYS A 189 3.72 -13.59 -10.97
CA CYS A 189 2.27 -13.68 -11.12
C CYS A 189 1.63 -12.29 -11.18
N LEU A 190 1.95 -11.40 -10.22
CA LEU A 190 1.39 -10.05 -10.21
C LEU A 190 1.77 -9.26 -11.47
N ALA A 191 3.00 -9.38 -11.95
CA ALA A 191 3.45 -8.73 -13.19
C ALA A 191 2.68 -9.26 -14.41
N SER A 192 2.46 -10.55 -14.51
CA SER A 192 1.64 -11.14 -15.58
C SER A 192 0.18 -10.66 -15.52
N VAL A 193 -0.40 -10.59 -14.32
CA VAL A 193 -1.76 -10.06 -14.12
C VAL A 193 -1.84 -8.58 -14.50
N ARG A 194 -0.79 -7.77 -14.21
CA ARG A 194 -0.72 -6.38 -14.67
C ARG A 194 -0.82 -6.29 -16.20
N ASP A 195 -0.12 -7.14 -16.91
CA ASP A 195 -0.13 -7.12 -18.37
C ASP A 195 -1.52 -7.48 -18.93
N ALA A 196 -2.20 -8.43 -18.30
CA ALA A 196 -3.59 -8.77 -18.64
C ALA A 196 -4.56 -7.61 -18.33
N VAL A 197 -4.41 -6.95 -17.17
CA VAL A 197 -5.22 -5.77 -16.82
C VAL A 197 -4.94 -4.61 -17.77
N ALA A 198 -3.68 -4.34 -18.11
CA ALA A 198 -3.31 -3.31 -19.05
C ALA A 198 -3.95 -3.53 -20.43
N SER A 199 -3.93 -4.79 -20.91
CA SER A 199 -4.63 -5.17 -22.13
C SER A 199 -6.14 -4.91 -22.06
N ALA A 200 -6.78 -5.31 -20.96
CA ALA A 200 -8.22 -5.12 -20.75
C ALA A 200 -8.63 -3.64 -20.67
N LEU A 201 -7.76 -2.80 -20.12
CA LEU A 201 -7.97 -1.34 -20.02
C LEU A 201 -7.48 -0.57 -21.25
N ALA A 202 -6.86 -1.23 -22.20
CA ALA A 202 -6.23 -0.63 -23.40
C ALA A 202 -5.19 0.47 -23.03
N VAL A 203 -4.37 0.22 -22.02
CA VAL A 203 -3.29 1.11 -21.56
C VAL A 203 -1.94 0.41 -21.62
N PRO A 204 -0.81 1.15 -21.72
CA PRO A 204 0.51 0.54 -21.58
C PRO A 204 0.71 -0.09 -20.18
N PRO A 205 1.30 -1.29 -20.07
CA PRO A 205 1.57 -1.91 -18.75
C PRO A 205 2.41 -1.03 -17.82
N SER A 206 3.28 -0.19 -18.36
CA SER A 206 4.12 0.74 -17.60
C SER A 206 3.36 1.84 -16.87
N THR A 207 2.09 2.08 -17.20
CA THR A 207 1.22 3.03 -16.52
C THR A 207 0.59 2.47 -15.25
N LEU A 208 0.62 1.15 -15.09
CA LEU A 208 0.04 0.47 -13.93
C LEU A 208 1.11 0.15 -12.88
N GLU A 209 0.86 0.59 -11.66
CA GLU A 209 1.71 0.35 -10.50
C GLU A 209 1.67 -1.13 -10.07
N LEU A 210 2.79 -1.61 -9.54
CA LEU A 210 2.90 -2.88 -8.83
C LEU A 210 3.29 -2.61 -7.38
N SER A 211 2.33 -2.71 -6.46
CA SER A 211 2.57 -2.64 -5.02
C SER A 211 2.84 -4.04 -4.50
N MET A 212 4.13 -4.36 -4.35
CA MET A 212 4.61 -5.64 -3.87
C MET A 212 5.96 -5.48 -3.20
N GLY A 213 6.27 -6.36 -2.23
CA GLY A 213 7.47 -6.30 -1.41
C GLY A 213 7.23 -5.61 -0.07
N MET A 214 7.72 -6.25 0.98
CA MET A 214 7.63 -5.85 2.39
C MET A 214 9.03 -5.86 3.04
N SER A 215 9.09 -5.72 4.37
CA SER A 215 10.36 -5.63 5.12
C SER A 215 11.35 -6.78 4.85
N GLY A 216 10.87 -7.97 4.49
CA GLY A 216 11.72 -9.15 4.25
C GLY A 216 12.18 -9.35 2.80
N ASP A 217 11.50 -8.73 1.82
CA ASP A 217 11.67 -9.05 0.40
C ASP A 217 11.61 -7.83 -0.54
N PHE A 218 11.60 -6.60 0.00
CA PHE A 218 11.45 -5.38 -0.80
C PHE A 218 12.55 -5.17 -1.86
N GLU A 219 13.78 -5.66 -1.61
CA GLU A 219 14.88 -5.57 -2.58
C GLU A 219 14.61 -6.47 -3.79
N ALA A 220 14.26 -7.74 -3.54
CA ALA A 220 13.88 -8.67 -4.59
C ALA A 220 12.66 -8.17 -5.38
N ALA A 221 11.65 -7.61 -4.68
CA ALA A 221 10.50 -6.99 -5.33
C ALA A 221 10.91 -5.81 -6.21
N ALA A 222 11.85 -4.97 -5.76
CA ALA A 222 12.39 -3.85 -6.54
C ALA A 222 13.10 -4.35 -7.81
N GLU A 223 13.91 -5.39 -7.71
CA GLU A 223 14.58 -6.02 -8.86
C GLU A 223 13.59 -6.63 -9.84
N MET A 224 12.46 -7.13 -9.35
CA MET A 224 11.40 -7.77 -10.15
C MET A 224 10.31 -6.81 -10.65
N GLY A 225 10.54 -5.49 -10.58
CA GLY A 225 9.67 -4.51 -11.21
C GLY A 225 8.64 -3.86 -10.29
N SER A 226 8.70 -4.07 -8.97
CA SER A 226 7.87 -3.31 -8.03
C SER A 226 7.98 -1.81 -8.26
N THR A 227 6.85 -1.10 -8.23
CA THR A 227 6.81 0.38 -8.29
C THR A 227 6.50 0.99 -6.92
N SER A 228 6.04 0.16 -5.97
CA SER A 228 5.73 0.57 -4.59
C SER A 228 6.04 -0.57 -3.63
N VAL A 229 6.82 -0.32 -2.58
CA VAL A 229 7.11 -1.26 -1.50
C VAL A 229 6.55 -0.77 -0.18
N ARG A 230 6.12 -1.70 0.70
CA ARG A 230 5.45 -1.40 1.96
C ARG A 230 6.28 -1.91 3.13
N VAL A 231 7.05 -1.02 3.75
CA VAL A 231 8.02 -1.38 4.79
C VAL A 231 7.59 -0.82 6.14
N GLY A 232 7.48 -1.67 7.15
CA GLY A 232 7.06 -1.29 8.50
C GLY A 232 8.11 -1.62 9.57
N SER A 233 8.31 -2.90 9.88
CA SER A 233 9.18 -3.33 10.98
C SER A 233 10.63 -2.90 10.82
N SER A 234 11.13 -2.80 9.60
CA SER A 234 12.49 -2.31 9.33
C SER A 234 12.64 -0.79 9.53
N ILE A 235 11.54 -0.02 9.58
CA ILE A 235 11.55 1.42 9.87
C ILE A 235 11.26 1.68 11.35
N PHE A 236 10.16 1.11 11.86
CA PHE A 236 9.58 1.45 13.15
C PHE A 236 9.81 0.40 14.24
N GLY A 237 10.55 -0.67 13.94
CA GLY A 237 10.74 -1.79 14.87
C GLY A 237 9.54 -2.76 14.92
N ALA A 238 9.65 -3.78 15.76
CA ALA A 238 8.62 -4.81 15.94
C ALA A 238 7.26 -4.23 16.36
N ARG A 239 6.19 -4.98 16.10
CA ARG A 239 4.83 -4.58 16.49
C ARG A 239 4.68 -4.63 18.01
N GLU A 240 4.10 -3.58 18.56
CA GLU A 240 3.63 -3.56 19.93
C GLU A 240 2.14 -3.88 19.91
N TYR A 241 1.77 -5.07 20.37
CA TYR A 241 0.37 -5.37 20.64
C TYR A 241 0.06 -4.94 22.07
N PRO A 242 -1.06 -4.25 22.34
CA PRO A 242 -1.52 -4.06 23.72
C PRO A 242 -1.60 -5.43 24.36
N ALA A 243 -1.06 -5.55 25.58
CA ALA A 243 -1.27 -6.77 26.36
C ALA A 243 -2.78 -7.05 26.43
N ALA A 244 -3.19 -8.26 26.10
CA ALA A 244 -4.58 -8.67 26.27
C ALA A 244 -4.97 -8.41 27.73
N ALA A 245 -5.98 -7.55 27.92
CA ALA A 245 -6.55 -7.26 29.22
C ALA A 245 -7.36 -8.47 29.73
#